data_df6c650b8aa9e54c1c8a3490fa0e008c
#
_entry.id   df6c650b8aa9e54c1c8a3490fa0e008c
#
_cell.length_a   1.000
_cell.length_b   1.000
_cell.length_c   1.000
_cell.angle_alpha   90.00
_cell.angle_beta   90.00
_cell.angle_gamma   90.00
#
_symmetry.space_group_name_H-M   'P 1'
#
loop_
_entity.id
_entity.type
_entity.pdbx_description
1 polymer ?
#
loop_
_entity_poly.entity_id
_entity_poly.type
_entity_poly.pdbx_seq_one_letter_code
_entity_poly.pdbx_strand_id
1 'polypeptide(L)'
;MTIAHYIVKLLSNYDGLSIDMNHVSDGSDQYGLFKSPSRDLKEMTDGSCEITEYYNFIARQSTGSRSERKESDEWLEDLTYWADDFSYTYAFPALDKNRTVTRFSITGNPYPMEASDKDTLYQMALSITYLREREVS
;
A
#
# COMPACT_ATOMS: atom_id res chain seq x y z
N MET A 1 -2.50 -14.35 -8.94
CA MET A 1 -1.94 -13.05 -8.50
C MET A 1 -1.96 -12.98 -6.98
N THR A 2 -0.87 -12.58 -6.37
CA THR A 2 -0.85 -12.37 -4.91
C THR A 2 -1.51 -11.04 -4.56
N ILE A 3 -1.96 -10.92 -3.31
CA ILE A 3 -2.52 -9.65 -2.81
C ILE A 3 -1.46 -8.54 -2.86
N ALA A 4 -0.21 -8.86 -2.55
CA ALA A 4 0.87 -7.88 -2.63
C ALA A 4 1.06 -7.34 -4.06
N HIS A 5 1.04 -8.19 -5.07
CA HIS A 5 1.09 -7.76 -6.47
C HIS A 5 -0.11 -6.90 -6.85
N TYR A 6 -1.28 -7.23 -6.33
CA TYR A 6 -2.48 -6.44 -6.56
C TYR A 6 -2.32 -5.02 -6.02
N ILE A 7 -1.77 -4.89 -4.80
CA ILE A 7 -1.51 -3.58 -4.20
C ILE A 7 -0.48 -2.80 -5.03
N VAL A 8 0.58 -3.46 -5.48
CA VAL A 8 1.58 -2.81 -6.36
C VAL A 8 0.92 -2.26 -7.62
N LYS A 9 0.01 -3.02 -8.22
CA LYS A 9 -0.74 -2.56 -9.39
C LYS A 9 -1.63 -1.36 -9.07
N LEU A 10 -2.33 -1.39 -7.93
CA LEU A 10 -3.16 -0.25 -7.51
C LEU A 10 -2.31 1.00 -7.33
N LEU A 11 -1.21 0.90 -6.60
CA LEU A 11 -0.34 2.04 -6.31
C LEU A 11 0.38 2.56 -7.55
N SER A 12 0.62 1.71 -8.56
CA SER A 12 1.27 2.13 -9.80
C SER A 12 0.42 3.13 -10.59
N ASN A 13 -0.87 3.23 -10.31
CA ASN A 13 -1.74 4.25 -10.92
C ASN A 13 -1.46 5.65 -10.39
N TYR A 14 -0.79 5.76 -9.25
CA TYR A 14 -0.36 7.04 -8.71
C TYR A 14 1.04 7.35 -9.22
N ASP A 15 1.15 8.36 -10.06
CA ASP A 15 2.43 8.89 -10.58
C ASP A 15 3.35 7.83 -11.23
N GLY A 16 2.76 6.72 -11.72
CA GLY A 16 3.52 5.67 -12.41
C GLY A 16 4.57 4.97 -11.54
N LEU A 17 4.28 4.78 -10.26
CA LEU A 17 5.24 4.21 -9.31
C LEU A 17 5.74 2.82 -9.73
N SER A 18 7.05 2.62 -9.64
CA SER A 18 7.68 1.31 -9.75
C SER A 18 8.06 0.84 -8.34
N ILE A 19 7.39 -0.19 -7.87
CA ILE A 19 7.49 -0.63 -6.48
C ILE A 19 8.09 -2.04 -6.42
N ASP A 20 9.17 -2.19 -5.62
CA ASP A 20 9.76 -3.49 -5.36
C ASP A 20 9.03 -4.19 -4.21
N MET A 21 9.02 -5.51 -4.24
CA MET A 21 8.44 -6.32 -3.18
C MET A 21 9.50 -6.69 -2.17
N ASN A 22 9.27 -6.36 -0.89
CA ASN A 22 10.15 -6.67 0.23
C ASN A 22 11.58 -6.12 0.09
N HIS A 23 11.71 -5.02 -0.64
CA HIS A 23 13.01 -4.40 -0.91
C HIS A 23 12.83 -2.93 -1.28
N VAL A 24 13.77 -2.09 -0.85
CA VAL A 24 13.88 -0.70 -1.31
C VAL A 24 15.31 -0.49 -1.78
N SER A 25 15.47 -0.17 -3.05
CA SER A 25 16.80 0.09 -3.62
C SER A 25 17.41 1.38 -3.07
N ASP A 26 18.74 1.48 -3.15
CA ASP A 26 19.45 2.70 -2.81
C ASP A 26 19.14 3.78 -3.85
N GLY A 27 19.27 5.02 -3.45
CA GLY A 27 18.99 6.17 -4.30
C GLY A 27 17.61 6.76 -4.07
N SER A 28 17.41 7.96 -4.60
CA SER A 28 16.14 8.69 -4.46
C SER A 28 15.07 8.11 -5.36
N ASP A 29 13.81 8.33 -4.97
CA ASP A 29 12.63 7.90 -5.72
C ASP A 29 12.56 6.38 -5.89
N GLN A 30 12.94 5.65 -4.85
CA GLN A 30 12.82 4.20 -4.77
C GLN A 30 11.71 3.83 -3.79
N TYR A 31 10.95 2.80 -4.14
CA TYR A 31 9.74 2.44 -3.41
C TYR A 31 9.69 0.95 -3.17
N GLY A 32 9.19 0.56 -2.00
CA GLY A 32 9.02 -0.84 -1.66
C GLY A 32 7.72 -1.10 -0.92
N LEU A 33 7.19 -2.30 -1.09
CA LEU A 33 6.02 -2.76 -0.36
C LEU A 33 6.41 -3.97 0.50
N PHE A 34 6.12 -3.88 1.80
CA PHE A 34 6.46 -4.93 2.76
C PHE A 34 5.19 -5.44 3.42
N LYS A 35 5.03 -6.74 3.46
CA LYS A 35 3.89 -7.36 4.12
C LYS A 35 4.12 -7.41 5.63
N SER A 36 3.15 -6.90 6.39
CA SER A 36 3.13 -7.05 7.83
C SER A 36 2.74 -8.48 8.21
N PRO A 37 3.25 -9.02 9.32
CA PRO A 37 2.80 -10.32 9.81
C PRO A 37 1.37 -10.32 10.34
N SER A 38 0.81 -9.16 10.65
CA SER A 38 -0.55 -9.04 11.17
C SER A 38 -1.59 -9.35 10.10
N ARG A 39 -2.63 -10.07 10.51
CA ARG A 39 -3.71 -10.49 9.62
C ARG A 39 -4.96 -10.70 10.45
N ASP A 40 -6.08 -10.15 9.99
CA ASP A 40 -7.38 -10.37 10.63
C ASP A 40 -8.24 -11.25 9.73
N LEU A 41 -8.92 -12.21 10.32
CA LEU A 41 -9.85 -13.09 9.62
C LEU A 41 -11.17 -13.13 10.35
N LYS A 42 -12.25 -12.87 9.62
CA LYS A 42 -13.61 -12.97 10.13
C LYS A 42 -14.40 -13.96 9.28
N GLU A 43 -14.93 -14.99 9.93
CA GLU A 43 -15.78 -15.96 9.24
C GLU A 43 -17.20 -15.40 9.12
N MET A 44 -17.77 -15.55 7.92
CA MET A 44 -19.13 -15.12 7.63
C MET A 44 -20.08 -16.30 7.71
N THR A 45 -21.37 -16.00 7.88
CA THR A 45 -22.40 -17.03 8.06
C THR A 45 -22.62 -17.90 6.83
N ASP A 46 -22.24 -17.40 5.64
CA ASP A 46 -22.36 -18.14 4.38
C ASP A 46 -21.15 -19.04 4.07
N GLY A 47 -20.19 -19.13 5.01
CA GLY A 47 -18.96 -19.90 4.83
C GLY A 47 -17.80 -19.16 4.19
N SER A 48 -18.01 -17.94 3.72
CA SER A 48 -16.93 -17.11 3.22
C SER A 48 -16.12 -16.49 4.37
N CYS A 49 -14.96 -15.94 4.05
CA CYS A 49 -14.09 -15.26 5.01
C CYS A 49 -13.84 -13.83 4.57
N GLU A 50 -13.90 -12.90 5.52
CA GLU A 50 -13.39 -11.54 5.30
C GLU A 50 -11.99 -11.48 5.88
N ILE A 51 -11.02 -11.14 5.04
CA ILE A 51 -9.61 -11.11 5.42
C ILE A 51 -9.09 -9.70 5.26
N THR A 52 -8.42 -9.19 6.30
CA THR A 52 -7.70 -7.92 6.24
C THR A 52 -6.20 -8.19 6.40
N GLU A 53 -5.42 -7.75 5.45
CA GLU A 53 -3.96 -7.84 5.47
C GLU A 53 -3.38 -6.44 5.57
N TYR A 54 -2.25 -6.33 6.25
CA TYR A 54 -1.57 -5.06 6.51
C TYR A 54 -0.23 -5.04 5.80
N TYR A 55 0.09 -3.88 5.25
CA TYR A 55 1.32 -3.66 4.49
C TYR A 55 1.95 -2.34 4.89
N ASN A 56 3.25 -2.25 4.68
CA ASN A 56 4.00 -1.02 4.83
C ASN A 56 4.55 -0.61 3.47
N PHE A 57 4.21 0.59 3.04
CA PHE A 57 4.79 1.21 1.86
C PHE A 57 5.96 2.07 2.31
N ILE A 58 7.13 1.80 1.74
CA ILE A 58 8.37 2.51 2.07
C ILE A 58 8.76 3.33 0.86
N ALA A 59 9.00 4.61 1.08
CA ALA A 59 9.43 5.54 0.02
C ALA A 59 10.76 6.18 0.41
N ARG A 60 11.76 6.07 -0.47
CA ARG A 60 13.02 6.80 -0.32
C ARG A 60 12.94 8.07 -1.17
N GLN A 61 12.90 9.21 -0.52
CA GLN A 61 12.73 10.51 -1.15
C GLN A 61 13.94 11.40 -0.91
N SER A 62 14.26 12.23 -1.91
CA SER A 62 15.30 13.26 -1.78
C SER A 62 14.88 14.31 -0.75
N THR A 63 15.73 14.55 0.25
CA THR A 63 15.46 15.51 1.32
C THR A 63 16.69 16.33 1.70
N GLY A 64 17.69 16.41 0.80
CA GLY A 64 18.93 17.12 1.04
C GLY A 64 18.81 18.64 1.12
N SER A 65 17.72 19.22 0.60
CA SER A 65 17.44 20.63 0.64
C SER A 65 16.06 20.89 1.24
N ARG A 66 15.82 22.15 1.61
CA ARG A 66 14.51 22.56 2.16
C ARG A 66 13.39 22.36 1.12
N SER A 67 13.65 22.69 -0.14
CA SER A 67 12.66 22.53 -1.20
C SER A 67 12.36 21.06 -1.48
N GLU A 68 13.37 20.21 -1.45
CA GLU A 68 13.16 18.76 -1.61
C GLU A 68 12.33 18.17 -0.48
N ARG A 69 12.58 18.59 0.77
CA ARG A 69 11.78 18.15 1.91
C ARG A 69 10.33 18.57 1.77
N LYS A 70 10.08 19.79 1.31
CA LYS A 70 8.73 20.30 1.07
C LYS A 70 8.03 19.50 -0.04
N GLU A 71 8.72 19.24 -1.14
CA GLU A 71 8.17 18.47 -2.26
C GLU A 71 7.84 17.04 -1.83
N SER A 72 8.69 16.42 -1.02
CA SER A 72 8.46 15.07 -0.51
C SER A 72 7.24 15.01 0.41
N ASP A 73 7.08 15.99 1.30
CA ASP A 73 5.92 16.06 2.17
C ASP A 73 4.63 16.23 1.37
N GLU A 74 4.63 17.10 0.37
CA GLU A 74 3.47 17.33 -0.50
C GLU A 74 3.12 16.07 -1.30
N TRP A 75 4.12 15.40 -1.86
CA TRP A 75 3.93 14.18 -2.64
C TRP A 75 3.31 13.06 -1.79
N LEU A 76 3.80 12.89 -0.56
CA LEU A 76 3.30 11.86 0.36
C LEU A 76 1.89 12.18 0.85
N GLU A 77 1.59 13.44 1.13
CA GLU A 77 0.25 13.86 1.52
C GLU A 77 -0.74 13.66 0.38
N ASP A 78 -0.35 14.01 -0.85
CA ASP A 78 -1.17 13.80 -2.03
C ASP A 78 -1.42 12.30 -2.27
N LEU A 79 -0.40 11.47 -2.07
CA LEU A 79 -0.56 10.01 -2.16
C LEU A 79 -1.58 9.50 -1.15
N THR A 80 -1.52 10.01 0.09
CA THR A 80 -2.45 9.61 1.14
C THR A 80 -3.89 9.94 0.77
N TYR A 81 -4.14 11.16 0.28
CA TYR A 81 -5.47 11.57 -0.15
C TYR A 81 -5.94 10.80 -1.38
N TRP A 82 -5.05 10.58 -2.34
CA TRP A 82 -5.37 9.76 -3.52
C TRP A 82 -5.82 8.35 -3.11
N ALA A 83 -5.10 7.73 -2.19
CA ALA A 83 -5.43 6.39 -1.72
C ALA A 83 -6.75 6.37 -0.93
N ASP A 84 -7.01 7.39 -0.12
CA ASP A 84 -8.28 7.50 0.61
C ASP A 84 -9.46 7.64 -0.34
N ASP A 85 -9.31 8.44 -1.39
CA ASP A 85 -10.38 8.69 -2.36
C ASP A 85 -10.57 7.52 -3.31
N PHE A 86 -9.53 6.76 -3.56
CA PHE A 86 -9.50 5.66 -4.52
C PHE A 86 -10.58 4.62 -4.22
N SER A 87 -10.77 4.28 -2.94
CA SER A 87 -11.76 3.30 -2.51
C SER A 87 -13.20 3.72 -2.80
N TYR A 88 -13.46 5.01 -2.93
CA TYR A 88 -14.80 5.53 -3.22
C TYR A 88 -15.11 5.61 -4.71
N THR A 89 -14.08 5.73 -5.54
CA THR A 89 -14.26 6.00 -6.97
C THR A 89 -13.90 4.81 -7.86
N TYR A 90 -13.19 3.85 -7.33
CA TYR A 90 -12.69 2.71 -8.09
C TYR A 90 -13.47 1.43 -7.78
N ALA A 91 -13.90 0.75 -8.85
CA ALA A 91 -14.51 -0.57 -8.72
C ALA A 91 -13.39 -1.61 -8.76
N PHE A 92 -13.17 -2.31 -7.64
CA PHE A 92 -12.13 -3.32 -7.57
C PHE A 92 -12.50 -4.54 -8.41
N PRO A 93 -11.66 -4.94 -9.38
CA PRO A 93 -11.93 -6.15 -10.14
C PRO A 93 -11.80 -7.40 -9.27
N ALA A 94 -12.55 -8.43 -9.62
CA ALA A 94 -12.44 -9.72 -8.95
C ALA A 94 -11.04 -10.32 -9.19
N LEU A 95 -10.52 -10.98 -8.18
CA LEU A 95 -9.27 -11.71 -8.26
C LEU A 95 -9.54 -13.21 -8.42
N ASP A 96 -8.52 -13.94 -8.86
CA ASP A 96 -8.54 -15.41 -8.86
C ASP A 96 -8.70 -15.96 -7.44
N LYS A 97 -8.89 -17.26 -7.31
CA LYS A 97 -9.09 -17.97 -6.03
C LYS A 97 -10.32 -17.47 -5.25
N ASN A 98 -11.35 -17.04 -5.97
CA ASN A 98 -12.63 -16.59 -5.39
C ASN A 98 -12.47 -15.42 -4.41
N ARG A 99 -11.55 -14.50 -4.72
CA ARG A 99 -11.30 -13.33 -3.89
C ARG A 99 -11.88 -12.07 -4.52
N THR A 100 -12.52 -11.26 -3.71
CA THR A 100 -13.08 -9.96 -4.12
C THR A 100 -12.62 -8.89 -3.14
N VAL A 101 -11.84 -7.93 -3.62
CA VAL A 101 -11.38 -6.82 -2.79
C VAL A 101 -12.57 -5.89 -2.50
N THR A 102 -12.76 -5.56 -1.24
CA THR A 102 -13.86 -4.70 -0.80
C THR A 102 -13.38 -3.36 -0.26
N ARG A 103 -12.14 -3.28 0.20
CA ARG A 103 -11.62 -2.05 0.78
C ARG A 103 -10.09 -2.00 0.67
N PHE A 104 -9.60 -0.81 0.36
CA PHE A 104 -8.18 -0.46 0.42
C PHE A 104 -8.07 0.87 1.14
N SER A 105 -7.27 0.95 2.20
CA SER A 105 -7.17 2.19 2.97
C SER A 105 -5.79 2.39 3.57
N ILE A 106 -5.48 3.67 3.77
CA ILE A 106 -4.30 4.07 4.51
C ILE A 106 -4.66 4.06 5.99
N THR A 107 -3.88 3.35 6.80
CA THR A 107 -4.14 3.21 8.23
C THR A 107 -3.23 4.07 9.10
N GLY A 108 -2.22 4.69 8.50
CA GLY A 108 -1.32 5.60 9.21
C GLY A 108 -0.68 6.58 8.26
N ASN A 109 -0.48 7.80 8.72
CA ASN A 109 0.18 8.84 7.93
C ASN A 109 1.62 8.46 7.62
N PRO A 110 2.16 8.90 6.46
CA PRO A 110 3.58 8.74 6.19
C PRO A 110 4.41 9.44 7.27
N TYR A 111 5.45 8.77 7.73
CA TYR A 111 6.37 9.34 8.70
C TYR A 111 7.82 8.98 8.37
N PRO A 112 8.79 9.85 8.70
CA PRO A 112 10.19 9.55 8.45
C PRO A 112 10.69 8.47 9.42
N MET A 113 11.28 7.40 8.87
CA MET A 113 11.89 6.32 9.66
C MET A 113 13.37 6.54 9.84
N GLU A 114 14.05 6.93 8.77
CA GLU A 114 15.50 7.06 8.72
C GLU A 114 15.86 8.18 7.78
N ALA A 115 16.65 9.14 8.26
CA ALA A 115 17.07 10.29 7.47
C ALA A 115 18.58 10.31 7.33
N SER A 116 19.07 10.64 6.14
CA SER A 116 20.47 10.96 5.85
C SER A 116 20.58 12.39 5.32
N ASP A 117 21.78 12.81 5.01
CA ASP A 117 22.00 14.14 4.46
C ASP A 117 21.36 14.34 3.07
N LYS A 118 21.10 13.26 2.36
CA LYS A 118 20.62 13.30 0.98
C LYS A 118 19.18 12.87 0.83
N ASP A 119 18.74 11.87 1.60
CA ASP A 119 17.42 11.31 1.45
C ASP A 119 16.83 10.87 2.78
N THR A 120 15.54 10.56 2.74
CA THR A 120 14.80 10.07 3.91
C THR A 120 13.95 8.89 3.48
N LEU A 121 13.94 7.85 4.30
CA LEU A 121 12.97 6.75 4.18
C LEU A 121 11.72 7.11 4.95
N TYR A 122 10.59 7.11 4.23
CA TYR A 122 9.27 7.29 4.83
C TYR A 122 8.52 5.97 4.84
N GLN A 123 7.75 5.74 5.89
CA GLN A 123 6.88 4.58 5.98
C GLN A 123 5.42 5.02 6.08
N MET A 124 4.56 4.32 5.34
CA MET A 124 3.13 4.52 5.38
C MET A 124 2.46 3.16 5.56
N ALA A 125 1.59 3.05 6.57
CA ALA A 125 0.85 1.82 6.80
C ALA A 125 -0.44 1.82 5.99
N LEU A 126 -0.75 0.67 5.39
CA LEU A 126 -1.99 0.50 4.65
C LEU A 126 -2.59 -0.87 4.89
N SER A 127 -3.87 -1.01 4.58
CA SER A 127 -4.58 -2.27 4.71
C SER A 127 -5.41 -2.54 3.48
N ILE A 128 -5.64 -3.82 3.21
CA ILE A 128 -6.53 -4.28 2.16
C ILE A 128 -7.45 -5.34 2.75
N THR A 129 -8.74 -5.21 2.47
CA THR A 129 -9.75 -6.17 2.92
C THR A 129 -10.38 -6.82 1.71
N TYR A 130 -10.52 -8.13 1.75
CA TYR A 130 -11.15 -8.88 0.68
C TYR A 130 -11.99 -10.02 1.23
N LEU A 131 -13.00 -10.40 0.46
CA LEU A 131 -13.80 -11.58 0.71
C LEU A 131 -13.20 -12.75 -0.07
N ARG A 132 -13.10 -13.88 0.59
CA ARG A 132 -12.68 -15.13 -0.06
C ARG A 132 -13.76 -16.17 0.17
N GLU A 133 -14.34 -16.64 -0.93
CA GLU A 133 -15.28 -17.76 -0.89
C GLU A 133 -14.50 -19.05 -0.85
N ARG A 134 -14.84 -19.90 0.12
CA ARG A 134 -14.22 -21.22 0.21
C ARG A 134 -14.78 -22.13 -0.87
N GLU A 135 -13.91 -22.89 -1.52
CA GLU A 135 -14.36 -23.94 -2.41
C GLU A 135 -14.94 -25.07 -1.57
N VAL A 136 -16.18 -25.43 -1.89
CA VAL A 136 -16.86 -26.58 -1.27
C VAL A 136 -16.73 -27.72 -2.27
N SER A 137 -15.91 -28.69 -1.93
CA SER A 137 -15.74 -29.88 -2.75
C SER A 137 -16.74 -30.96 -2.35
#